data_464e57841b0ea176ba36ffef2ae55be7
#
_entry.id   464e57841b0ea176ba36ffef2ae55be7
#
_cell.length_a   1.000
_cell.length_b   1.000
_cell.length_c   1.000
_cell.angle_alpha   90.00
_cell.angle_beta   90.00
_cell.angle_gamma   90.00
#
_symmetry.space_group_name_H-M   'P 1'
#
loop_
_entity.id
_entity.type
_entity.pdbx_description
1 polymer ?
#
loop_
_entity_poly.entity_id
_entity_poly.type
_entity_poly.pdbx_seq_one_letter_code
_entity_poly.pdbx_strand_id
1 'polypeptide(L)'
;MALRALPRKTLQNVRTWRDWRRGDDLRIPADSTAVEDASRRFLLFGALPLWVVPGLADWWMHRRTRIEHTSGTKESAVHALMMTEAGIPVVMGLLARVNPLVLSVMGGAALAHGATAVYDVSLAVKEREVRPIEQHIHSFLEVLPLTALAFTACLHADQVRKTLRGGPDPQDWRLLPKEHPLPAAYLAGLAAIIAGGVALPYAEELRRCLRAAVGEGSRR
;
A
#
# COMPACT_ATOMS: atom_id res chain seq x y z
N MET A 1 -28.08 -47.16 -14.58
CA MET A 1 -27.55 -46.02 -13.83
C MET A 1 -27.46 -44.83 -14.76
N ALA A 2 -28.45 -43.92 -14.73
CA ALA A 2 -28.63 -42.88 -15.74
C ALA A 2 -27.79 -41.66 -15.36
N LEU A 3 -26.84 -41.26 -16.22
CA LEU A 3 -26.09 -40.01 -16.12
C LEU A 3 -27.07 -38.83 -16.29
N ARG A 4 -27.37 -38.14 -15.22
CA ARG A 4 -28.11 -36.88 -15.26
C ARG A 4 -27.32 -35.88 -16.07
N ALA A 5 -27.83 -35.52 -17.23
CA ALA A 5 -27.30 -34.42 -18.04
C ALA A 5 -27.39 -33.11 -17.26
N LEU A 6 -26.26 -32.43 -17.10
CA LEU A 6 -26.19 -31.07 -16.49
C LEU A 6 -27.02 -30.11 -17.35
N PRO A 7 -27.73 -29.16 -16.73
CA PRO A 7 -28.61 -28.25 -17.46
C PRO A 7 -27.79 -27.39 -18.43
N ARG A 8 -28.23 -27.36 -19.72
CA ARG A 8 -27.60 -26.62 -20.83
C ARG A 8 -27.35 -25.11 -20.57
N LYS A 9 -27.89 -24.53 -19.49
CA LYS A 9 -27.70 -23.13 -19.13
C LYS A 9 -26.29 -22.79 -18.60
N THR A 10 -25.51 -23.79 -18.17
CA THR A 10 -24.18 -23.58 -17.60
C THR A 10 -23.09 -23.38 -18.66
N LEU A 11 -23.35 -23.70 -19.93
CA LEU A 11 -22.35 -23.60 -21.01
C LEU A 11 -22.47 -22.32 -21.86
N GLN A 12 -23.50 -21.49 -21.64
CA GLN A 12 -23.73 -20.28 -22.42
C GLN A 12 -22.85 -19.08 -22.01
N ASN A 13 -22.11 -19.17 -20.91
CA ASN A 13 -21.26 -18.06 -20.41
C ASN A 13 -19.75 -18.23 -20.66
N VAL A 14 -19.32 -19.22 -21.43
CA VAL A 14 -17.93 -19.28 -21.89
C VAL A 14 -17.83 -18.42 -23.15
N ARG A 15 -17.65 -17.12 -22.95
CA ARG A 15 -17.36 -16.19 -24.04
C ARG A 15 -16.01 -16.55 -24.66
N THR A 16 -15.95 -16.62 -25.98
CA THR A 16 -14.70 -16.94 -26.69
C THR A 16 -13.80 -15.71 -26.77
N TRP A 17 -12.48 -15.89 -26.94
CA TRP A 17 -11.51 -14.81 -27.16
C TRP A 17 -11.89 -13.84 -28.29
N ARG A 18 -12.77 -14.26 -29.24
CA ARG A 18 -13.27 -13.41 -30.33
C ARG A 18 -14.26 -12.34 -29.83
N ASP A 19 -15.00 -12.62 -28.80
CA ASP A 19 -16.00 -11.70 -28.22
C ASP A 19 -15.33 -10.53 -27.49
N TRP A 20 -14.14 -10.75 -26.90
CA TRP A 20 -13.33 -9.72 -26.26
C TRP A 20 -12.82 -8.63 -27.22
N ARG A 21 -12.72 -8.92 -28.52
CA ARG A 21 -12.25 -7.96 -29.53
C ARG A 21 -13.31 -6.94 -29.97
N ARG A 22 -14.58 -7.14 -29.63
CA ARG A 22 -15.68 -6.31 -30.12
C ARG A 22 -15.99 -5.08 -29.26
N GLY A 23 -15.22 -4.79 -28.19
CA GLY A 23 -15.37 -3.59 -27.37
C GLY A 23 -16.61 -3.54 -26.47
N ASP A 24 -17.62 -4.39 -26.74
CA ASP A 24 -18.85 -4.43 -25.94
C ASP A 24 -18.67 -5.14 -24.60
N ASP A 25 -17.62 -5.93 -24.45
CA ASP A 25 -17.33 -6.72 -23.24
C ASP A 25 -16.55 -5.96 -22.16
N LEU A 26 -16.10 -4.75 -22.45
CA LEU A 26 -15.53 -3.85 -21.45
C LEU A 26 -16.60 -3.07 -20.67
N ARG A 27 -17.87 -3.31 -20.95
CA ARG A 27 -18.95 -2.78 -20.14
C ARG A 27 -18.95 -3.46 -18.76
N ILE A 28 -18.75 -2.67 -17.74
CA ILE A 28 -18.87 -3.10 -16.34
C ILE A 28 -20.27 -3.73 -16.17
N PRO A 29 -20.38 -4.94 -15.59
CA PRO A 29 -21.66 -5.57 -15.33
C PRO A 29 -22.60 -4.60 -14.62
N ALA A 30 -23.90 -4.69 -14.87
CA ALA A 30 -24.90 -3.80 -14.28
C ALA A 30 -24.92 -3.81 -12.73
N ASP A 31 -24.29 -4.80 -12.10
CA ASP A 31 -24.10 -4.89 -10.65
C ASP A 31 -22.73 -4.33 -10.23
N SER A 32 -22.57 -3.02 -10.42
CA SER A 32 -21.37 -2.29 -9.97
C SER A 32 -21.19 -2.31 -8.44
N THR A 33 -22.26 -2.40 -7.68
CA THR A 33 -22.25 -2.41 -6.22
C THR A 33 -21.51 -3.61 -5.64
N ALA A 34 -21.68 -4.80 -6.21
CA ALA A 34 -20.96 -6.00 -5.79
C ALA A 34 -19.44 -5.90 -6.03
N VAL A 35 -19.02 -5.28 -7.14
CA VAL A 35 -17.60 -5.04 -7.43
C VAL A 35 -17.00 -4.00 -6.49
N GLU A 36 -17.73 -2.92 -6.21
CA GLU A 36 -17.31 -1.91 -5.24
C GLU A 36 -17.15 -2.49 -3.85
N ASP A 37 -18.11 -3.28 -3.38
CA ASP A 37 -18.06 -3.93 -2.08
C ASP A 37 -16.90 -4.92 -1.99
N ALA A 38 -16.68 -5.73 -3.01
CA ALA A 38 -15.55 -6.65 -3.07
C ALA A 38 -14.21 -5.89 -3.02
N SER A 39 -14.09 -4.80 -3.78
CA SER A 39 -12.90 -3.95 -3.82
C SER A 39 -12.63 -3.28 -2.47
N ARG A 40 -13.66 -2.75 -1.81
CA ARG A 40 -13.55 -2.16 -0.46
C ARG A 40 -13.12 -3.20 0.57
N ARG A 41 -13.72 -4.40 0.55
CA ARG A 41 -13.33 -5.50 1.43
C ARG A 41 -11.90 -5.95 1.19
N PHE A 42 -11.49 -6.07 -0.06
CA PHE A 42 -10.11 -6.39 -0.41
C PHE A 42 -9.13 -5.35 0.14
N LEU A 43 -9.41 -4.06 -0.01
CA LEU A 43 -8.56 -3.00 0.53
C LEU A 43 -8.45 -3.10 2.06
N LEU A 44 -9.60 -3.18 2.75
CA LEU A 44 -9.65 -3.08 4.21
C LEU A 44 -9.17 -4.36 4.91
N PHE A 45 -9.54 -5.52 4.41
CA PHE A 45 -9.27 -6.80 5.08
C PHE A 45 -8.22 -7.68 4.38
N GLY A 46 -7.80 -7.30 3.18
CA GLY A 46 -6.73 -7.96 2.42
C GLY A 46 -5.48 -7.10 2.35
N ALA A 47 -5.47 -6.08 1.50
CA ALA A 47 -4.27 -5.33 1.16
C ALA A 47 -3.60 -4.66 2.38
N LEU A 48 -4.37 -3.94 3.22
CA LEU A 48 -3.82 -3.25 4.38
C LEU A 48 -3.19 -4.20 5.43
N PRO A 49 -3.87 -5.27 5.89
CA PRO A 49 -3.23 -6.22 6.81
C PRO A 49 -2.09 -7.01 6.17
N LEU A 50 -2.22 -7.40 4.90
CA LEU A 50 -1.20 -8.16 4.19
C LEU A 50 0.11 -7.38 4.07
N TRP A 51 0.05 -6.06 3.94
CA TRP A 51 1.23 -5.21 3.81
C TRP A 51 2.16 -5.23 5.03
N VAL A 52 1.65 -5.57 6.20
CA VAL A 52 2.46 -5.76 7.42
C VAL A 52 3.44 -6.94 7.27
N VAL A 53 3.08 -7.97 6.49
CA VAL A 53 3.92 -9.17 6.32
C VAL A 53 5.27 -8.87 5.67
N PRO A 54 5.35 -8.23 4.48
CA PRO A 54 6.62 -7.85 3.90
C PRO A 54 7.39 -6.84 4.77
N GLY A 55 6.72 -5.94 5.50
CA GLY A 55 7.38 -5.05 6.45
C GLY A 55 8.09 -5.78 7.59
N LEU A 56 7.45 -6.79 8.16
CA LEU A 56 8.09 -7.66 9.18
C LEU A 56 9.23 -8.50 8.59
N ALA A 57 9.06 -8.99 7.36
CA ALA A 57 10.09 -9.76 6.67
C ALA A 57 11.34 -8.91 6.40
N ASP A 58 11.16 -7.66 6.00
CA ASP A 58 12.21 -6.69 5.75
C ASP A 58 12.98 -6.36 7.05
N TRP A 59 12.27 -5.97 8.11
CA TRP A 59 12.87 -5.76 9.42
C TRP A 59 13.65 -6.99 9.90
N TRP A 60 13.14 -8.22 9.68
CA TRP A 60 13.84 -9.45 10.05
C TRP A 60 15.11 -9.66 9.23
N MET A 61 15.09 -9.35 7.92
CA MET A 61 16.26 -9.37 7.06
C MET A 61 17.32 -8.39 7.56
N HIS A 62 16.95 -7.17 7.91
CA HIS A 62 17.86 -6.14 8.46
C HIS A 62 18.50 -6.58 9.78
N ARG A 63 17.79 -7.31 10.61
CA ARG A 63 18.40 -7.94 11.81
C ARG A 63 19.41 -9.01 11.45
N ARG A 64 19.14 -9.82 10.44
CA ARG A 64 20.05 -10.89 10.02
C ARG A 64 21.29 -10.36 9.33
N THR A 65 21.16 -9.31 8.55
CA THR A 65 22.27 -8.66 7.83
C THR A 65 23.05 -7.68 8.72
N ARG A 66 22.56 -7.39 9.94
CA ARG A 66 23.15 -6.49 10.91
C ARG A 66 23.40 -5.10 10.32
N ILE A 67 22.35 -4.49 9.76
CA ILE A 67 22.46 -3.20 9.09
C ILE A 67 23.07 -2.12 10.00
N GLU A 68 22.97 -2.25 11.32
CA GLU A 68 23.55 -1.34 12.30
C GLU A 68 25.08 -1.20 12.20
N HIS A 69 25.76 -2.16 11.57
CA HIS A 69 27.20 -2.17 11.34
C HIS A 69 27.61 -1.88 9.90
N THR A 70 26.65 -1.60 9.01
CA THR A 70 26.88 -1.29 7.60
C THR A 70 26.25 0.06 7.23
N SER A 71 25.10 0.08 6.59
CA SER A 71 24.34 1.29 6.23
C SER A 71 23.78 2.06 7.43
N GLY A 72 23.48 1.36 8.51
CA GLY A 72 23.23 1.90 9.84
C GLY A 72 22.10 2.91 9.93
N THR A 73 22.35 4.00 10.64
CA THR A 73 21.33 5.04 10.91
C THR A 73 20.80 5.72 9.66
N LYS A 74 21.56 5.75 8.56
CA LYS A 74 21.11 6.39 7.32
C LYS A 74 19.97 5.60 6.69
N GLU A 75 20.16 4.28 6.46
CA GLU A 75 19.14 3.40 5.89
C GLU A 75 17.92 3.33 6.82
N SER A 76 18.12 3.17 8.14
CA SER A 76 17.01 3.14 9.09
C SER A 76 16.21 4.45 9.17
N ALA A 77 16.84 5.61 8.96
CA ALA A 77 16.14 6.89 8.88
C ALA A 77 15.33 7.02 7.59
N VAL A 78 15.84 6.48 6.47
CA VAL A 78 15.12 6.41 5.20
C VAL A 78 13.88 5.50 5.34
N HIS A 79 13.99 4.36 6.03
CA HIS A 79 12.83 3.51 6.34
C HIS A 79 11.77 4.24 7.16
N ALA A 80 12.17 5.02 8.17
CA ALA A 80 11.22 5.83 8.95
C ALA A 80 10.50 6.88 8.08
N LEU A 81 11.21 7.49 7.12
CA LEU A 81 10.62 8.38 6.12
C LEU A 81 9.62 7.63 5.23
N MET A 82 10.02 6.48 4.67
CA MET A 82 9.16 5.65 3.82
C MET A 82 7.89 5.19 4.55
N MET A 83 8.00 4.83 5.84
CA MET A 83 6.84 4.50 6.66
C MET A 83 5.88 5.70 6.83
N THR A 84 6.41 6.90 6.95
CA THR A 84 5.61 8.12 7.04
C THR A 84 4.91 8.41 5.70
N GLU A 85 5.64 8.36 4.60
CA GLU A 85 5.11 8.56 3.25
C GLU A 85 4.00 7.56 2.91
N ALA A 86 4.18 6.29 3.26
CA ALA A 86 3.18 5.25 3.09
C ALA A 86 2.00 5.38 4.07
N GLY A 87 2.23 5.86 5.27
CA GLY A 87 1.21 6.11 6.29
C GLY A 87 0.23 7.21 5.91
N ILE A 88 0.67 8.26 5.22
CA ILE A 88 -0.17 9.38 4.80
C ILE A 88 -1.38 8.90 3.95
N PRO A 89 -1.20 8.17 2.83
CA PRO A 89 -2.33 7.65 2.05
C PRO A 89 -3.27 6.77 2.86
N VAL A 90 -2.73 5.93 3.74
CA VAL A 90 -3.53 5.04 4.59
C VAL A 90 -4.43 5.84 5.53
N VAL A 91 -3.87 6.79 6.27
CA VAL A 91 -4.63 7.64 7.20
C VAL A 91 -5.68 8.47 6.46
N MET A 92 -5.29 9.09 5.34
CA MET A 92 -6.21 9.88 4.51
C MET A 92 -7.34 9.01 3.96
N GLY A 93 -7.03 7.83 3.43
CA GLY A 93 -8.03 6.90 2.89
C GLY A 93 -8.97 6.33 3.95
N LEU A 94 -8.52 6.14 5.19
CA LEU A 94 -9.33 5.62 6.29
C LEU A 94 -10.23 6.68 6.93
N LEU A 95 -9.75 7.92 7.10
CA LEU A 95 -10.41 8.94 7.92
C LEU A 95 -11.06 10.05 7.11
N ALA A 96 -10.51 10.40 5.94
CA ALA A 96 -10.99 11.51 5.15
C ALA A 96 -11.94 11.07 4.03
N ARG A 97 -12.82 12.00 3.63
CA ARG A 97 -13.60 11.89 2.40
C ARG A 97 -12.66 12.02 1.20
N VAL A 98 -12.71 11.03 0.30
CA VAL A 98 -11.88 11.06 -0.91
C VAL A 98 -12.40 12.16 -1.84
N ASN A 99 -11.57 13.16 -2.08
CA ASN A 99 -11.81 14.31 -2.94
C ASN A 99 -10.50 14.68 -3.67
N PRO A 100 -10.46 15.71 -4.54
CA PRO A 100 -9.24 16.14 -5.24
C PRO A 100 -8.04 16.41 -4.33
N LEU A 101 -8.22 17.06 -3.17
CA LEU A 101 -7.14 17.27 -2.20
C LEU A 101 -6.56 15.93 -1.72
N VAL A 102 -7.43 15.04 -1.25
CA VAL A 102 -7.02 13.75 -0.70
C VAL A 102 -6.31 12.90 -1.76
N LEU A 103 -6.85 12.83 -2.98
CA LEU A 103 -6.20 12.10 -4.08
C LEU A 103 -4.85 12.71 -4.48
N SER A 104 -4.74 14.05 -4.48
CA SER A 104 -3.48 14.74 -4.78
C SER A 104 -2.42 14.46 -3.72
N VAL A 105 -2.80 14.48 -2.43
CA VAL A 105 -1.89 14.14 -1.33
C VAL A 105 -1.48 12.68 -1.39
N MET A 106 -2.43 11.75 -1.61
CA MET A 106 -2.13 10.33 -1.73
C MET A 106 -1.20 10.03 -2.92
N GLY A 107 -1.47 10.65 -4.08
CA GLY A 107 -0.63 10.51 -5.27
C GLY A 107 0.77 11.11 -5.06
N GLY A 108 0.86 12.30 -4.46
CA GLY A 108 2.13 12.93 -4.12
C GLY A 108 2.96 12.11 -3.14
N ALA A 109 2.33 11.57 -2.10
CA ALA A 109 2.99 10.70 -1.14
C ALA A 109 3.48 9.38 -1.77
N ALA A 110 2.70 8.80 -2.69
CA ALA A 110 3.11 7.59 -3.42
C ALA A 110 4.30 7.85 -4.35
N LEU A 111 4.34 9.01 -5.02
CA LEU A 111 5.48 9.42 -5.84
C LEU A 111 6.73 9.68 -5.00
N ALA A 112 6.60 10.36 -3.86
CA ALA A 112 7.68 10.58 -2.91
C ALA A 112 8.23 9.24 -2.41
N HIS A 113 7.34 8.34 -1.97
CA HIS A 113 7.69 7.00 -1.52
C HIS A 113 8.46 6.20 -2.57
N GLY A 114 8.01 6.20 -3.84
CA GLY A 114 8.74 5.55 -4.93
C GLY A 114 10.13 6.12 -5.15
N ALA A 115 10.29 7.45 -5.08
CA ALA A 115 11.59 8.09 -5.19
C ALA A 115 12.51 7.75 -4.00
N THR A 116 11.94 7.74 -2.79
CA THR A 116 12.65 7.36 -1.55
C THR A 116 13.07 5.90 -1.58
N ALA A 117 12.23 4.99 -2.11
CA ALA A 117 12.56 3.57 -2.27
C ALA A 117 13.75 3.34 -3.22
N VAL A 118 13.81 4.06 -4.36
CA VAL A 118 14.97 4.02 -5.27
C VAL A 118 16.22 4.55 -4.58
N TYR A 119 16.10 5.61 -3.78
CA TYR A 119 17.20 6.15 -3.00
C TYR A 119 17.69 5.15 -1.95
N ASP A 120 16.79 4.51 -1.22
CA ASP A 120 17.07 3.51 -0.21
C ASP A 120 17.89 2.34 -0.76
N VAL A 121 17.43 1.70 -1.83
CA VAL A 121 18.17 0.62 -2.50
C VAL A 121 19.53 1.12 -3.00
N SER A 122 19.59 2.36 -3.53
CA SER A 122 20.85 2.96 -4.00
C SER A 122 21.85 3.22 -2.87
N LEU A 123 21.36 3.49 -1.66
CA LEU A 123 22.18 3.62 -0.45
C LEU A 123 22.65 2.24 0.02
N ALA A 124 21.72 1.28 0.17
CA ALA A 124 21.99 -0.04 0.71
C ALA A 124 23.04 -0.81 -0.12
N VAL A 125 22.93 -0.82 -1.45
CA VAL A 125 23.85 -1.55 -2.34
C VAL A 125 25.29 -1.00 -2.35
N LYS A 126 25.53 0.21 -1.87
CA LYS A 126 26.85 0.79 -1.72
C LYS A 126 27.54 0.38 -0.42
N GLU A 127 26.76 0.09 0.60
CA GLU A 127 27.23 -0.15 1.96
C GLU A 127 27.22 -1.66 2.33
N ARG A 128 26.40 -2.45 1.65
CA ARG A 128 26.21 -3.87 1.92
C ARG A 128 25.69 -4.66 0.71
N GLU A 129 25.76 -5.97 0.81
CA GLU A 129 25.08 -6.86 -0.14
C GLU A 129 23.57 -6.88 0.13
N VAL A 130 22.76 -6.53 -0.86
CA VAL A 130 21.30 -6.70 -0.86
C VAL A 130 20.97 -8.03 -1.54
N ARG A 131 20.43 -8.97 -0.78
CA ARG A 131 20.15 -10.33 -1.27
C ARG A 131 18.92 -10.35 -2.17
N PRO A 132 18.81 -11.29 -3.13
CA PRO A 132 17.63 -11.40 -4.00
C PRO A 132 16.32 -11.52 -3.25
N ILE A 133 16.29 -12.22 -2.11
CA ILE A 133 15.08 -12.35 -1.29
C ILE A 133 14.66 -11.02 -0.66
N GLU A 134 15.61 -10.20 -0.23
CA GLU A 134 15.36 -8.87 0.30
C GLU A 134 14.80 -7.95 -0.78
N GLN A 135 15.40 -7.97 -1.99
CA GLN A 135 14.88 -7.24 -3.13
C GLN A 135 13.45 -7.66 -3.50
N HIS A 136 13.14 -8.94 -3.35
CA HIS A 136 11.78 -9.44 -3.58
C HIS A 136 10.79 -8.92 -2.52
N ILE A 137 11.20 -8.85 -1.25
CA ILE A 137 10.41 -8.26 -0.16
C ILE A 137 10.13 -6.78 -0.45
N HIS A 138 11.15 -6.00 -0.86
CA HIS A 138 11.00 -4.60 -1.25
C HIS A 138 9.98 -4.42 -2.38
N SER A 139 9.98 -5.32 -3.38
CA SER A 139 8.98 -5.27 -4.46
C SER A 139 7.53 -5.37 -3.95
N PHE A 140 7.27 -6.16 -2.91
CA PHE A 140 5.93 -6.21 -2.28
C PHE A 140 5.62 -4.94 -1.49
N LEU A 141 6.62 -4.36 -0.81
CA LEU A 141 6.45 -3.10 -0.08
C LEU A 141 6.07 -1.94 -1.00
N GLU A 142 6.57 -1.94 -2.25
CA GLU A 142 6.26 -0.94 -3.26
C GLU A 142 4.93 -1.20 -3.99
N VAL A 143 4.67 -2.44 -4.38
CA VAL A 143 3.50 -2.80 -5.21
C VAL A 143 2.19 -2.71 -4.42
N LEU A 144 2.17 -3.11 -3.15
CA LEU A 144 0.94 -3.11 -2.36
C LEU A 144 0.34 -1.71 -2.16
N PRO A 145 1.10 -0.66 -1.78
CA PRO A 145 0.55 0.70 -1.68
C PRO A 145 0.10 1.26 -3.02
N LEU A 146 0.82 0.99 -4.12
CA LEU A 146 0.39 1.38 -5.45
C LEU A 146 -0.92 0.69 -5.86
N THR A 147 -1.06 -0.60 -5.55
CA THR A 147 -2.30 -1.34 -5.77
C THR A 147 -3.45 -0.73 -4.97
N ALA A 148 -3.24 -0.42 -3.69
CA ALA A 148 -4.26 0.20 -2.86
C ALA A 148 -4.68 1.59 -3.39
N LEU A 149 -3.72 2.39 -3.86
CA LEU A 149 -4.00 3.68 -4.50
C LEU A 149 -4.79 3.49 -5.80
N ALA A 150 -4.43 2.54 -6.65
CA ALA A 150 -5.14 2.24 -7.89
C ALA A 150 -6.59 1.81 -7.63
N PHE A 151 -6.83 0.91 -6.68
CA PHE A 151 -8.20 0.54 -6.28
C PHE A 151 -8.98 1.74 -5.73
N THR A 152 -8.35 2.58 -4.91
CA THR A 152 -8.97 3.81 -4.40
C THR A 152 -9.35 4.75 -5.54
N ALA A 153 -8.47 4.93 -6.52
CA ALA A 153 -8.74 5.74 -7.71
C ALA A 153 -9.89 5.17 -8.56
N CYS A 154 -9.96 3.85 -8.73
CA CYS A 154 -11.06 3.18 -9.43
C CYS A 154 -12.39 3.37 -8.71
N LEU A 155 -12.42 3.19 -7.38
CA LEU A 155 -13.61 3.38 -6.54
C LEU A 155 -14.10 4.84 -6.51
N HIS A 156 -13.23 5.80 -6.81
CA HIS A 156 -13.50 7.24 -6.80
C HIS A 156 -13.15 7.89 -8.14
N ALA A 157 -13.49 7.22 -9.25
CA ALA A 157 -13.14 7.66 -10.61
C ALA A 157 -13.73 9.04 -10.97
N ASP A 158 -14.86 9.43 -10.37
CA ASP A 158 -15.43 10.77 -10.47
C ASP A 158 -14.52 11.83 -9.83
N GLN A 159 -13.95 11.53 -8.66
CA GLN A 159 -13.00 12.41 -7.97
C GLN A 159 -11.66 12.50 -8.69
N VAL A 160 -11.20 11.39 -9.30
CA VAL A 160 -10.02 11.42 -10.18
C VAL A 160 -10.25 12.38 -11.34
N ARG A 161 -11.41 12.29 -12.02
CA ARG A 161 -11.74 13.23 -13.11
C ARG A 161 -11.80 14.68 -12.64
N LYS A 162 -12.32 14.95 -11.44
CA LYS A 162 -12.31 16.30 -10.85
C LYS A 162 -10.88 16.77 -10.58
N THR A 163 -10.03 15.90 -10.00
CA THR A 163 -8.62 16.21 -9.74
C THR A 163 -7.90 16.61 -11.03
N LEU A 164 -8.07 15.81 -12.09
CA LEU A 164 -7.46 16.08 -13.42
C LEU A 164 -7.96 17.38 -14.07
N ARG A 165 -9.14 17.88 -13.66
CA ARG A 165 -9.69 19.17 -14.09
C ARG A 165 -9.31 20.33 -13.17
N GLY A 166 -8.46 20.12 -12.20
CA GLY A 166 -7.97 21.13 -11.27
C GLY A 166 -8.86 21.40 -10.06
N GLY A 167 -9.84 20.52 -9.77
CA GLY A 167 -10.73 20.67 -8.62
C GLY A 167 -11.51 21.98 -8.64
N PRO A 168 -12.53 22.12 -9.49
CA PRO A 168 -13.19 23.42 -9.76
C PRO A 168 -13.99 23.96 -8.57
N ASP A 169 -14.36 23.10 -7.60
CA ASP A 169 -15.10 23.50 -6.42
C ASP A 169 -14.15 23.82 -5.26
N PRO A 170 -14.31 24.93 -4.52
CA PRO A 170 -13.52 25.20 -3.31
C PRO A 170 -13.58 24.09 -2.25
N GLN A 171 -14.64 23.30 -2.20
CA GLN A 171 -14.76 22.15 -1.31
C GLN A 171 -13.87 20.97 -1.73
N ASP A 172 -13.48 20.89 -2.99
CA ASP A 172 -12.57 19.87 -3.50
C ASP A 172 -11.17 19.94 -2.83
N TRP A 173 -10.82 21.11 -2.30
CA TRP A 173 -9.53 21.38 -1.62
C TRP A 173 -9.65 21.49 -0.09
N ARG A 174 -10.71 20.97 0.51
CA ARG A 174 -10.90 20.92 1.96
C ARG A 174 -10.72 19.51 2.49
N LEU A 175 -10.03 19.39 3.61
CA LEU A 175 -9.95 18.12 4.35
C LEU A 175 -11.26 17.94 5.12
N LEU A 176 -12.06 16.98 4.68
CA LEU A 176 -13.36 16.66 5.26
C LEU A 176 -13.33 15.24 5.84
N PRO A 177 -13.93 15.01 7.01
CA PRO A 177 -14.07 13.66 7.55
C PRO A 177 -15.01 12.83 6.66
N LYS A 178 -14.92 11.50 6.75
CA LYS A 178 -15.87 10.59 6.09
C LYS A 178 -17.29 10.83 6.58
N GLU A 179 -18.26 10.84 5.68
CA GLU A 179 -19.69 10.90 6.01
C GLU A 179 -20.13 9.62 6.76
N HIS A 180 -19.57 8.49 6.34
CA HIS A 180 -19.78 7.18 6.99
C HIS A 180 -18.42 6.66 7.49
N PRO A 181 -18.02 7.00 8.73
CA PRO A 181 -16.75 6.57 9.29
C PRO A 181 -16.71 5.05 9.48
N LEU A 182 -15.52 4.49 9.37
CA LEU A 182 -15.31 3.06 9.65
C LEU A 182 -15.54 2.77 11.13
N PRO A 183 -15.98 1.55 11.50
CA PRO A 183 -16.17 1.17 12.89
C PRO A 183 -14.92 1.40 13.74
N ALA A 184 -15.07 1.99 14.91
CA ALA A 184 -13.94 2.29 15.81
C ALA A 184 -13.13 1.03 16.20
N ALA A 185 -13.80 -0.11 16.36
CA ALA A 185 -13.15 -1.38 16.65
C ALA A 185 -12.22 -1.83 15.49
N TYR A 186 -12.64 -1.62 14.23
CA TYR A 186 -11.79 -1.90 13.06
C TYR A 186 -10.57 -0.98 13.04
N LEU A 187 -10.78 0.33 13.22
CA LEU A 187 -9.68 1.31 13.23
C LEU A 187 -8.69 1.02 14.36
N ALA A 188 -9.17 0.68 15.55
CA ALA A 188 -8.33 0.32 16.69
C ALA A 188 -7.55 -0.98 16.42
N GLY A 189 -8.20 -2.00 15.85
CA GLY A 189 -7.54 -3.27 15.47
C GLY A 189 -6.45 -3.05 14.42
N LEU A 190 -6.75 -2.29 13.36
CA LEU A 190 -5.78 -1.95 12.33
C LEU A 190 -4.61 -1.12 12.89
N ALA A 191 -4.90 -0.12 13.72
CA ALA A 191 -3.87 0.67 14.40
C ALA A 191 -2.95 -0.19 15.28
N ALA A 192 -3.52 -1.16 16.00
CA ALA A 192 -2.73 -2.11 16.80
C ALA A 192 -1.83 -3.01 15.92
N ILE A 193 -2.35 -3.49 14.79
CA ILE A 193 -1.58 -4.28 13.81
C ILE A 193 -0.44 -3.44 13.23
N ILE A 194 -0.69 -2.20 12.82
CA ILE A 194 0.33 -1.30 12.29
C ILE A 194 1.36 -0.95 13.37
N ALA A 195 0.92 -0.63 14.58
CA ALA A 195 1.82 -0.32 15.69
C ALA A 195 2.74 -1.52 16.02
N GLY A 196 2.17 -2.72 16.17
CA GLY A 196 2.91 -3.93 16.53
C GLY A 196 3.75 -4.50 15.39
N GLY A 197 3.24 -4.47 14.16
CA GLY A 197 3.86 -5.09 12.99
C GLY A 197 4.74 -4.17 12.15
N VAL A 198 4.62 -2.84 12.33
CA VAL A 198 5.39 -1.85 11.55
C VAL A 198 6.11 -0.89 12.48
N ALA A 199 5.39 -0.07 13.24
CA ALA A 199 6.01 1.02 13.99
C ALA A 199 7.02 0.52 15.04
N LEU A 200 6.68 -0.50 15.82
CA LEU A 200 7.58 -1.06 16.83
C LEU A 200 8.83 -1.74 16.23
N PRO A 201 8.73 -2.60 15.20
CA PRO A 201 9.90 -3.18 14.55
C PRO A 201 10.88 -2.14 13.99
N TYR A 202 10.40 -1.15 13.26
CA TYR A 202 11.27 -0.11 12.69
C TYR A 202 11.79 0.88 13.72
N ALA A 203 11.04 1.16 14.79
CA ALA A 203 11.56 1.91 15.93
C ALA A 203 12.68 1.14 16.67
N GLU A 204 12.55 -0.16 16.80
CA GLU A 204 13.62 -1.03 17.34
C GLU A 204 14.86 -1.00 16.44
N GLU A 205 14.69 -1.09 15.14
CA GLU A 205 15.76 -1.00 14.15
C GLU A 205 16.53 0.31 14.28
N LEU A 206 15.82 1.44 14.24
CA LEU A 206 16.44 2.77 14.39
C LEU A 206 17.18 2.89 15.72
N ARG A 207 16.56 2.43 16.82
CA ARG A 207 17.21 2.44 18.14
C ARG A 207 18.48 1.60 18.16
N ARG A 208 18.49 0.43 17.51
CA ARG A 208 19.64 -0.46 17.39
C ARG A 208 20.77 0.21 16.61
N CYS A 209 20.46 0.82 15.47
CA CYS A 209 21.40 1.57 14.65
C CYS A 209 22.00 2.79 15.41
N LEU A 210 21.18 3.56 16.10
CA LEU A 210 21.64 4.70 16.89
C LEU A 210 22.59 4.27 18.02
N ARG A 211 22.31 3.14 18.69
CA ARG A 211 23.20 2.61 19.75
C ARG A 211 24.55 2.15 19.20
N ALA A 212 24.55 1.49 18.04
CA ALA A 212 25.79 1.07 17.38
C ALA A 212 26.67 2.30 17.02
N ALA A 213 26.07 3.33 16.43
CA ALA A 213 26.76 4.56 16.07
C ALA A 213 27.41 5.27 17.27
N VAL A 214 26.71 5.36 18.41
CA VAL A 214 27.25 5.94 19.65
C VAL A 214 28.39 5.08 20.20
N GLY A 215 28.27 3.75 20.20
CA GLY A 215 29.30 2.82 20.68
C GLY A 215 30.60 2.87 19.86
N GLU A 216 30.50 3.11 18.55
CA GLU A 216 31.65 3.28 17.66
C GLU A 216 32.31 4.65 17.83
N GLY A 217 31.53 5.72 18.05
CA GLY A 217 32.07 7.05 18.33
C GLY A 217 32.82 7.14 19.66
N SER A 218 32.46 6.34 20.65
CA SER A 218 33.13 6.26 21.97
C SER A 218 34.45 5.47 21.97
N ARG A 219 34.75 4.76 20.91
CA ARG A 219 36.00 3.96 20.76
C ARG A 219 37.07 4.64 19.90
N ARG A 220 36.75 5.76 19.30
CA ARG A 220 37.64 6.64 18.56
C ARG A 220 38.15 7.78 19.44
#